data_dbaf4431d07d6baa9a15ed2e79df6a2f
#
_entry.id   dbaf4431d07d6baa9a15ed2e79df6a2f
#
_cell.length_a   1.000
_cell.length_b   1.000
_cell.length_c   1.000
_cell.angle_alpha   90.00
_cell.angle_beta   90.00
_cell.angle_gamma   90.00
#
_symmetry.space_group_name_H-M   'P 1'
#
loop_
_entity.id
_entity.type
_entity.pdbx_description
1 polymer ?
#
loop_
_entity_poly.entity_id
_entity_poly.type
_entity_poly.pdbx_seq_one_letter_code
_entity_poly.pdbx_strand_id
1 'polypeptide(L)'
;MTPSPSADTVRAALARVQDPEIRRPITELDMVRDITVTDAVARVELRLTIVGCPAADRIERDVREAVLAVPGVDAIDLDLGVMTPAEREALVTRLRGVRNMPFGPGTLTRVIAVTSGKGGVGKSTVTAELAVALAARGLAVGLVDADVFGFSIPGILGIADAKPTQVGDMILPPVAHGVKVISIGMFVPSTGSGQARSSAPVSWRGPLLHRTMQQFLTDVYFGDLDVLLLDLPPGTGDVAITLGQLLPNAEVIVVTTPQAAAAGVAERSGLVARQTGQTVIGVVENMTGGVFGSGGGDEVAKRLEVPVLARIPLSGAVTAAGDAGAPAVLGEPTDAASAALSALADVIAARPRGLAGRSLL
;
A
#
# COMPACT_ATOMS: atom_id res chain seq x y z
N MET A 1 -47.78 1.25 -7.34
CA MET A 1 -47.49 2.21 -6.26
C MET A 1 -46.03 1.98 -5.87
N THR A 2 -45.16 2.92 -6.16
CA THR A 2 -43.78 2.90 -5.62
C THR A 2 -43.90 2.99 -4.10
N PRO A 3 -43.22 2.12 -3.33
CA PRO A 3 -43.22 2.23 -1.87
C PRO A 3 -42.69 3.61 -1.46
N SER A 4 -43.33 4.25 -0.51
CA SER A 4 -42.82 5.51 0.08
C SER A 4 -41.44 5.30 0.64
N PRO A 5 -40.49 6.24 0.41
CA PRO A 5 -39.13 6.09 0.91
C PRO A 5 -39.17 6.01 2.45
N SER A 6 -38.37 5.11 3.00
CA SER A 6 -38.27 4.90 4.46
C SER A 6 -36.80 5.03 4.93
N ALA A 7 -36.59 5.24 6.21
CA ALA A 7 -35.25 5.25 6.81
C ALA A 7 -34.47 3.96 6.48
N ASP A 8 -35.13 2.81 6.41
CA ASP A 8 -34.51 1.54 6.09
C ASP A 8 -34.03 1.46 4.63
N THR A 9 -34.83 2.01 3.68
CA THR A 9 -34.42 2.05 2.26
C THR A 9 -33.22 2.99 2.06
N VAL A 10 -33.17 4.12 2.75
CA VAL A 10 -32.03 5.04 2.75
C VAL A 10 -30.81 4.38 3.41
N ARG A 11 -30.97 3.68 4.54
CA ARG A 11 -29.89 2.95 5.21
C ARG A 11 -29.31 1.86 4.33
N ALA A 12 -30.14 1.13 3.60
CA ALA A 12 -29.70 0.13 2.64
C ALA A 12 -28.91 0.72 1.46
N ALA A 13 -29.26 1.93 1.01
CA ALA A 13 -28.48 2.65 0.01
C ALA A 13 -27.13 3.09 0.57
N LEU A 14 -27.09 3.63 1.78
CA LEU A 14 -25.86 4.06 2.46
C LEU A 14 -24.92 2.89 2.81
N ALA A 15 -25.41 1.67 2.93
CA ALA A 15 -24.58 0.48 3.11
C ALA A 15 -23.68 0.16 1.89
N ARG A 16 -23.93 0.80 0.75
CA ARG A 16 -23.07 0.69 -0.46
C ARG A 16 -21.95 1.73 -0.48
N VAL A 17 -22.07 2.78 0.31
CA VAL A 17 -21.05 3.83 0.44
C VAL A 17 -19.95 3.32 1.36
N GLN A 18 -18.72 3.33 0.86
CA GLN A 18 -17.55 2.88 1.61
C GLN A 18 -16.66 4.05 2.00
N ASP A 19 -16.13 4.00 3.22
CA ASP A 19 -15.03 4.87 3.60
C ASP A 19 -13.79 4.51 2.75
N PRO A 20 -13.18 5.46 2.03
CA PRO A 20 -12.08 5.17 1.10
C PRO A 20 -10.78 4.74 1.80
N GLU A 21 -10.55 5.15 3.05
CA GLU A 21 -9.35 4.81 3.82
C GLU A 21 -9.52 3.45 4.52
N ILE A 22 -10.69 3.22 5.14
CA ILE A 22 -10.99 1.98 5.87
C ILE A 22 -11.43 0.86 4.92
N ARG A 23 -12.11 1.21 3.81
CA ARG A 23 -12.71 0.28 2.81
C ARG A 23 -13.79 -0.62 3.40
N ARG A 24 -14.61 -0.04 4.27
CA ARG A 24 -15.81 -0.69 4.81
C ARG A 24 -17.01 0.24 4.64
N PRO A 25 -18.25 -0.32 4.60
CA PRO A 25 -19.46 0.46 4.56
C PRO A 25 -19.53 1.46 5.72
N ILE A 26 -19.89 2.71 5.43
CA ILE A 26 -20.02 3.76 6.47
C ILE A 26 -21.07 3.41 7.55
N THR A 27 -22.03 2.55 7.20
CA THR A 27 -23.03 2.02 8.14
C THR A 27 -22.44 1.02 9.13
N GLU A 28 -21.42 0.25 8.73
CA GLU A 28 -20.69 -0.68 9.62
C GLU A 28 -19.69 0.04 10.51
N LEU A 29 -19.27 1.23 10.10
CA LEU A 29 -18.33 2.07 10.86
C LEU A 29 -19.02 2.95 11.89
N ASP A 30 -20.35 2.81 12.07
CA ASP A 30 -21.18 3.69 12.90
C ASP A 30 -21.04 5.18 12.54
N MET A 31 -20.73 5.47 11.28
CA MET A 31 -20.70 6.87 10.80
C MET A 31 -22.09 7.42 10.59
N VAL A 32 -23.09 6.57 10.25
CA VAL A 32 -24.49 6.95 10.07
C VAL A 32 -25.21 6.81 11.41
N ARG A 33 -25.59 7.93 12.01
CA ARG A 33 -26.25 7.99 13.34
C ARG A 33 -27.74 7.90 13.28
N ASP A 34 -28.35 8.81 12.53
CA ASP A 34 -29.79 8.89 12.39
C ASP A 34 -30.19 9.11 10.93
N ILE A 35 -31.37 8.59 10.60
CA ILE A 35 -31.98 8.76 9.29
C ILE A 35 -33.48 9.00 9.52
N THR A 36 -33.96 10.12 9.05
CA THR A 36 -35.42 10.41 9.00
C THR A 36 -35.80 10.77 7.56
N VAL A 37 -37.01 10.37 7.16
CA VAL A 37 -37.56 10.71 5.84
C VAL A 37 -38.92 11.34 6.04
N THR A 38 -39.09 12.60 5.57
CA THR A 38 -40.34 13.36 5.67
C THR A 38 -40.51 14.15 4.37
N ASP A 39 -41.70 14.07 3.78
CA ASP A 39 -42.05 14.82 2.55
C ASP A 39 -41.00 14.69 1.41
N ALA A 40 -40.55 13.47 1.14
CA ALA A 40 -39.51 13.15 0.15
C ALA A 40 -38.13 13.77 0.45
N VAL A 41 -37.89 14.33 1.62
CA VAL A 41 -36.61 14.81 2.10
C VAL A 41 -36.01 13.79 3.07
N ALA A 42 -34.83 13.27 2.76
CA ALA A 42 -34.06 12.41 3.66
C ALA A 42 -33.09 13.27 4.49
N ARG A 43 -33.28 13.29 5.81
CA ARG A 43 -32.30 13.85 6.73
C ARG A 43 -31.38 12.74 7.23
N VAL A 44 -30.07 12.94 7.07
CA VAL A 44 -29.02 11.97 7.45
C VAL A 44 -28.02 12.65 8.38
N GLU A 45 -27.83 12.10 9.56
CA GLU A 45 -26.78 12.51 10.48
C GLU A 45 -25.56 11.63 10.28
N LEU A 46 -24.45 12.22 9.80
CA LEU A 46 -23.20 11.55 9.51
C LEU A 46 -22.08 12.06 10.42
N ARG A 47 -21.30 11.15 11.00
CA ARG A 47 -20.14 11.46 11.85
C ARG A 47 -18.86 10.95 11.21
N LEU A 48 -17.99 11.86 10.81
CA LEU A 48 -16.64 11.55 10.32
C LEU A 48 -15.73 11.15 11.48
N THR A 49 -14.70 10.39 11.18
CA THR A 49 -13.77 9.88 12.21
C THR A 49 -12.95 10.98 12.89
N ILE A 50 -12.53 12.01 12.14
CA ILE A 50 -11.75 13.13 12.65
C ILE A 50 -12.16 14.46 12.02
N VAL A 51 -11.78 15.56 12.67
CA VAL A 51 -11.85 16.91 12.08
C VAL A 51 -10.85 17.01 10.93
N GLY A 52 -11.28 17.54 9.78
CA GLY A 52 -10.42 17.68 8.60
C GLY A 52 -10.07 16.35 7.93
N CYS A 53 -10.95 15.35 8.01
CA CYS A 53 -10.80 14.08 7.31
C CYS A 53 -10.50 14.31 5.81
N PRO A 54 -9.39 13.80 5.25
CA PRO A 54 -9.06 13.99 3.83
C PRO A 54 -10.09 13.39 2.87
N ALA A 55 -10.87 12.42 3.37
CA ALA A 55 -11.92 11.75 2.61
C ALA A 55 -13.30 12.43 2.73
N ALA A 56 -13.44 13.51 3.52
CA ALA A 56 -14.73 14.11 3.84
C ALA A 56 -15.56 14.47 2.61
N ASP A 57 -14.98 15.22 1.66
CA ASP A 57 -15.67 15.66 0.44
C ASP A 57 -16.13 14.48 -0.44
N ARG A 58 -15.33 13.41 -0.47
CA ARG A 58 -15.68 12.21 -1.21
C ARG A 58 -16.83 11.47 -0.55
N ILE A 59 -16.76 11.26 0.76
CA ILE A 59 -17.82 10.58 1.52
C ILE A 59 -19.12 11.38 1.41
N GLU A 60 -19.07 12.71 1.56
CA GLU A 60 -20.24 13.56 1.42
C GLU A 60 -20.91 13.42 0.05
N ARG A 61 -20.12 13.49 -1.02
CA ARG A 61 -20.63 13.32 -2.39
C ARG A 61 -21.25 11.95 -2.59
N ASP A 62 -20.56 10.88 -2.20
CA ASP A 62 -21.01 9.51 -2.38
C ASP A 62 -22.29 9.22 -1.55
N VAL A 63 -22.43 9.82 -0.37
CA VAL A 63 -23.64 9.78 0.47
C VAL A 63 -24.80 10.50 -0.23
N ARG A 64 -24.59 11.71 -0.75
CA ARG A 64 -25.64 12.47 -1.45
C ARG A 64 -26.13 11.71 -2.67
N GLU A 65 -25.22 11.17 -3.46
CA GLU A 65 -25.54 10.38 -4.65
C GLU A 65 -26.35 9.12 -4.29
N ALA A 66 -25.90 8.37 -3.27
CA ALA A 66 -26.59 7.15 -2.84
C ALA A 66 -28.00 7.41 -2.31
N VAL A 67 -28.22 8.49 -1.57
CA VAL A 67 -29.52 8.84 -0.99
C VAL A 67 -30.49 9.36 -2.07
N LEU A 68 -30.02 10.21 -2.99
CA LEU A 68 -30.85 10.72 -4.08
C LEU A 68 -31.22 9.65 -5.13
N ALA A 69 -30.48 8.55 -5.18
CA ALA A 69 -30.81 7.39 -6.00
C ALA A 69 -31.97 6.54 -5.42
N VAL A 70 -32.42 6.80 -4.18
CA VAL A 70 -33.54 6.07 -3.57
C VAL A 70 -34.87 6.56 -4.17
N PRO A 71 -35.69 5.70 -4.75
CA PRO A 71 -36.96 6.11 -5.32
C PRO A 71 -37.89 6.83 -4.31
N GLY A 72 -38.33 8.02 -4.68
CA GLY A 72 -39.22 8.86 -3.85
C GLY A 72 -38.46 9.78 -2.88
N VAL A 73 -37.14 9.85 -2.94
CA VAL A 73 -36.34 10.88 -2.25
C VAL A 73 -35.97 11.96 -3.28
N ASP A 74 -36.42 13.19 -3.03
CA ASP A 74 -36.18 14.33 -3.93
C ASP A 74 -35.05 15.25 -3.40
N ALA A 75 -34.78 15.21 -2.09
CA ALA A 75 -33.74 16.04 -1.47
C ALA A 75 -33.08 15.34 -0.27
N ILE A 76 -31.86 15.76 0.06
CA ILE A 76 -31.13 15.34 1.25
C ILE A 76 -30.73 16.54 2.11
N ASP A 77 -31.03 16.47 3.39
CA ASP A 77 -30.48 17.31 4.45
C ASP A 77 -29.40 16.52 5.18
N LEU A 78 -28.14 16.86 4.95
CA LEU A 78 -26.99 16.13 5.50
C LEU A 78 -26.33 16.93 6.63
N ASP A 79 -26.47 16.43 7.86
CA ASP A 79 -25.80 16.95 9.06
C ASP A 79 -24.45 16.25 9.25
N LEU A 80 -23.37 16.96 8.95
CA LEU A 80 -22.00 16.47 9.08
C LEU A 80 -21.39 16.86 10.43
N GLY A 81 -21.02 15.86 11.21
CA GLY A 81 -20.31 16.06 12.47
C GLY A 81 -19.06 15.20 12.55
N VAL A 82 -18.45 15.15 13.72
CA VAL A 82 -17.25 14.37 14.01
C VAL A 82 -17.50 13.47 15.21
N MET A 83 -16.98 12.25 15.17
CA MET A 83 -17.05 11.30 16.27
C MET A 83 -16.39 11.86 17.54
N THR A 84 -17.01 11.61 18.68
CA THR A 84 -16.41 11.87 19.99
C THR A 84 -15.19 10.98 20.22
N PRO A 85 -14.32 11.31 21.21
CA PRO A 85 -13.21 10.44 21.57
C PRO A 85 -13.61 9.00 21.91
N ALA A 86 -14.70 8.83 22.65
CA ALA A 86 -15.22 7.51 23.04
C ALA A 86 -15.72 6.69 21.85
N GLU A 87 -16.38 7.33 20.88
CA GLU A 87 -16.84 6.68 19.65
C GLU A 87 -15.68 6.25 18.77
N ARG A 88 -14.61 7.06 18.67
CA ARG A 88 -13.38 6.70 17.98
C ARG A 88 -12.68 5.51 18.62
N GLU A 89 -12.59 5.49 19.95
CA GLU A 89 -11.99 4.37 20.69
C GLU A 89 -12.77 3.06 20.45
N ALA A 90 -14.11 3.13 20.48
CA ALA A 90 -14.97 1.99 20.17
C ALA A 90 -14.78 1.49 18.72
N LEU A 91 -14.67 2.42 17.76
CA LEU A 91 -14.39 2.09 16.37
C LEU A 91 -13.03 1.41 16.21
N VAL A 92 -11.97 1.98 16.81
CA VAL A 92 -10.61 1.43 16.77
C VAL A 92 -10.59 0.01 17.37
N THR A 93 -11.22 -0.19 18.52
CA THR A 93 -11.30 -1.51 19.19
C THR A 93 -11.98 -2.54 18.29
N ARG A 94 -13.09 -2.16 17.63
CA ARG A 94 -13.82 -3.04 16.71
C ARG A 94 -13.01 -3.38 15.45
N LEU A 95 -12.29 -2.42 14.89
CA LEU A 95 -11.51 -2.60 13.66
C LEU A 95 -10.24 -3.43 13.88
N ARG A 96 -9.56 -3.24 15.01
CA ARG A 96 -8.29 -3.91 15.31
C ARG A 96 -8.43 -5.31 15.87
N GLY A 97 -9.53 -5.61 16.57
CA GLY A 97 -9.61 -6.82 17.36
C GLY A 97 -8.50 -6.91 18.42
N VAL A 98 -8.04 -8.13 18.72
CA VAL A 98 -6.89 -8.34 19.60
C VAL A 98 -5.59 -7.96 18.86
N ARG A 99 -4.70 -7.19 19.51
CA ARG A 99 -3.37 -6.81 18.97
C ARG A 99 -2.50 -8.04 18.76
N ASN A 100 -2.58 -8.65 17.58
CA ASN A 100 -1.62 -9.65 17.11
C ASN A 100 -0.83 -9.07 15.95
N MET A 101 0.40 -9.57 15.71
CA MET A 101 1.16 -9.25 14.48
C MET A 101 0.32 -9.66 13.26
N PRO A 102 -0.28 -8.71 12.51
CA PRO A 102 -1.25 -9.06 11.46
C PRO A 102 -0.61 -9.78 10.28
N PHE A 103 0.72 -9.76 10.17
CA PHE A 103 1.50 -10.33 9.07
C PHE A 103 2.43 -11.46 9.53
N GLY A 104 2.16 -12.04 10.70
CA GLY A 104 2.93 -13.16 11.26
C GLY A 104 2.70 -14.50 10.53
N PRO A 105 3.38 -15.55 10.98
CA PRO A 105 3.15 -16.91 10.49
C PRO A 105 1.69 -17.31 10.64
N GLY A 106 1.07 -17.83 9.59
CA GLY A 106 -0.34 -18.24 9.59
C GLY A 106 -1.32 -17.18 9.04
N THR A 107 -0.88 -15.97 8.73
CA THR A 107 -1.70 -15.00 7.99
C THR A 107 -1.94 -15.47 6.54
N LEU A 108 -3.11 -15.11 6.00
CA LEU A 108 -3.42 -15.31 4.58
C LEU A 108 -2.81 -14.23 3.68
N THR A 109 -2.37 -13.11 4.25
CA THR A 109 -1.69 -12.05 3.53
C THR A 109 -0.31 -12.53 3.08
N ARG A 110 -0.03 -12.44 1.81
CA ARG A 110 1.32 -12.64 1.29
C ARG A 110 2.16 -11.41 1.55
N VAL A 111 3.30 -11.58 2.22
CA VAL A 111 4.26 -10.51 2.47
C VAL A 111 5.43 -10.68 1.51
N ILE A 112 5.69 -9.65 0.71
CA ILE A 112 6.77 -9.65 -0.29
C ILE A 112 7.69 -8.46 -0.04
N ALA A 113 8.93 -8.71 0.34
CA ALA A 113 9.96 -7.70 0.47
C ALA A 113 10.72 -7.54 -0.84
N VAL A 114 10.90 -6.30 -1.29
CA VAL A 114 11.70 -5.98 -2.48
C VAL A 114 13.01 -5.37 -2.00
N THR A 115 14.11 -6.02 -2.34
CA THR A 115 15.46 -5.61 -1.93
C THR A 115 16.38 -5.41 -3.14
N SER A 116 17.47 -4.71 -2.94
CA SER A 116 18.53 -4.55 -3.94
C SER A 116 19.88 -4.43 -3.29
N GLY A 117 20.94 -4.79 -4.01
CA GLY A 117 22.30 -4.68 -3.50
C GLY A 117 22.81 -3.25 -3.38
N LYS A 118 22.39 -2.35 -4.27
CA LYS A 118 22.80 -0.93 -4.30
C LYS A 118 21.64 -0.02 -4.65
N GLY A 119 21.78 1.27 -4.34
CA GLY A 119 20.84 2.31 -4.76
C GLY A 119 20.86 2.54 -6.28
N GLY A 120 19.78 3.13 -6.81
CA GLY A 120 19.70 3.53 -8.22
C GLY A 120 19.42 2.39 -9.22
N VAL A 121 19.04 1.19 -8.77
CA VAL A 121 18.66 0.08 -9.66
C VAL A 121 17.17 0.10 -10.04
N GLY A 122 16.40 1.09 -9.57
CA GLY A 122 14.97 1.21 -9.81
C GLY A 122 14.09 0.31 -8.92
N LYS A 123 14.61 -0.14 -7.77
CA LYS A 123 13.88 -0.98 -6.80
C LYS A 123 12.50 -0.41 -6.47
N SER A 124 12.45 0.84 -6.02
CA SER A 124 11.20 1.50 -5.60
C SER A 124 10.22 1.70 -6.75
N THR A 125 10.71 1.98 -7.97
CA THR A 125 9.88 2.02 -9.19
C THR A 125 9.25 0.65 -9.45
N VAL A 126 10.06 -0.42 -9.44
CA VAL A 126 9.54 -1.80 -9.60
C VAL A 126 8.51 -2.12 -8.51
N THR A 127 8.77 -1.73 -7.26
CA THR A 127 7.87 -2.00 -6.12
C THR A 127 6.54 -1.25 -6.27
N ALA A 128 6.57 0.04 -6.61
CA ALA A 128 5.38 0.87 -6.80
C ALA A 128 4.53 0.38 -7.98
N GLU A 129 5.16 0.15 -9.13
CA GLU A 129 4.50 -0.34 -10.33
C GLU A 129 3.87 -1.74 -10.11
N LEU A 130 4.59 -2.64 -9.43
CA LEU A 130 4.06 -3.95 -9.05
C LEU A 130 2.85 -3.83 -8.13
N ALA A 131 2.90 -2.94 -7.13
CA ALA A 131 1.79 -2.71 -6.21
C ALA A 131 0.53 -2.26 -6.95
N VAL A 132 0.67 -1.27 -7.84
CA VAL A 132 -0.44 -0.73 -8.63
C VAL A 132 -0.97 -1.77 -9.62
N ALA A 133 -0.08 -2.51 -10.29
CA ALA A 133 -0.48 -3.56 -11.22
C ALA A 133 -1.25 -4.69 -10.53
N LEU A 134 -0.88 -5.07 -9.30
CA LEU A 134 -1.62 -6.05 -8.48
C LEU A 134 -2.99 -5.51 -8.05
N ALA A 135 -3.06 -4.23 -7.63
CA ALA A 135 -4.32 -3.59 -7.27
C ALA A 135 -5.26 -3.47 -8.47
N ALA A 136 -4.75 -3.17 -9.67
CA ALA A 136 -5.53 -3.14 -10.91
C ALA A 136 -6.12 -4.52 -11.28
N ARG A 137 -5.57 -5.62 -10.75
CA ARG A 137 -6.09 -6.99 -10.87
C ARG A 137 -7.13 -7.34 -9.79
N GLY A 138 -7.55 -6.36 -8.99
CA GLY A 138 -8.56 -6.54 -7.95
C GLY A 138 -8.02 -7.09 -6.62
N LEU A 139 -6.70 -7.18 -6.45
CA LEU A 139 -6.11 -7.60 -5.18
C LEU A 139 -6.11 -6.44 -4.17
N ALA A 140 -6.35 -6.76 -2.90
CA ALA A 140 -6.17 -5.82 -1.79
C ALA A 140 -4.66 -5.70 -1.48
N VAL A 141 -4.07 -4.55 -1.82
CA VAL A 141 -2.62 -4.33 -1.74
C VAL A 141 -2.28 -3.25 -0.72
N GLY A 142 -1.32 -3.58 0.17
CA GLY A 142 -0.61 -2.64 1.03
C GLY A 142 0.83 -2.46 0.55
N LEU A 143 1.39 -1.28 0.77
CA LEU A 143 2.77 -0.95 0.44
C LEU A 143 3.42 -0.17 1.59
N VAL A 144 4.52 -0.69 2.11
CA VAL A 144 5.35 -0.03 3.11
C VAL A 144 6.66 0.40 2.47
N ASP A 145 6.92 1.70 2.43
CA ASP A 145 8.21 2.26 2.05
C ASP A 145 9.09 2.34 3.31
N ALA A 146 10.01 1.41 3.42
CA ALA A 146 10.94 1.27 4.53
C ALA A 146 12.33 1.88 4.22
N ASP A 147 12.51 2.54 3.08
CA ASP A 147 13.76 3.22 2.74
C ASP A 147 13.86 4.57 3.45
N VAL A 148 14.43 4.55 4.65
CA VAL A 148 14.56 5.73 5.53
C VAL A 148 15.43 6.85 4.97
N PHE A 149 16.32 6.53 4.03
CA PHE A 149 17.28 7.48 3.47
C PHE A 149 16.90 7.95 2.07
N GLY A 150 16.06 7.19 1.38
CA GLY A 150 15.71 7.44 -0.01
C GLY A 150 14.25 7.14 -0.33
N PHE A 151 13.34 7.45 0.62
CA PHE A 151 11.92 7.24 0.41
C PHE A 151 11.44 7.94 -0.87
N SER A 152 10.91 7.18 -1.81
CA SER A 152 10.49 7.66 -3.13
C SER A 152 9.09 7.21 -3.54
N ILE A 153 8.55 6.21 -2.88
CA ILE A 153 7.23 5.63 -3.18
C ILE A 153 6.11 6.69 -3.24
N PRO A 154 5.98 7.62 -2.25
CA PRO A 154 4.94 8.64 -2.31
C PRO A 154 5.02 9.53 -3.55
N GLY A 155 6.23 9.89 -3.99
CA GLY A 155 6.43 10.66 -5.22
C GLY A 155 6.02 9.90 -6.46
N ILE A 156 6.47 8.65 -6.61
CA ILE A 156 6.16 7.78 -7.75
C ILE A 156 4.64 7.54 -7.87
N LEU A 157 3.92 7.53 -6.76
CA LEU A 157 2.46 7.32 -6.73
C LEU A 157 1.63 8.62 -6.74
N GLY A 158 2.26 9.79 -6.89
CA GLY A 158 1.57 11.08 -6.96
C GLY A 158 0.97 11.57 -5.63
N ILE A 159 1.43 11.02 -4.51
CA ILE A 159 0.95 11.35 -3.16
C ILE A 159 2.08 11.88 -2.26
N ALA A 160 3.04 12.61 -2.84
CA ALA A 160 4.20 13.12 -2.10
C ALA A 160 3.82 13.92 -0.85
N ASP A 161 2.74 14.69 -0.88
CA ASP A 161 2.29 15.53 0.23
C ASP A 161 1.24 14.88 1.13
N ALA A 162 0.78 13.67 0.79
CA ALA A 162 -0.19 12.95 1.60
C ALA A 162 0.37 12.61 2.97
N LYS A 163 -0.50 12.73 3.98
CA LYS A 163 -0.20 12.34 5.35
C LYS A 163 -1.18 11.26 5.79
N PRO A 164 -0.74 10.29 6.58
CA PRO A 164 -1.65 9.32 7.16
C PRO A 164 -2.60 10.02 8.15
N THR A 165 -3.83 9.52 8.21
CA THR A 165 -4.85 9.95 9.17
C THR A 165 -4.67 9.19 10.48
N GLN A 166 -4.74 9.87 11.62
CA GLN A 166 -4.65 9.21 12.91
C GLN A 166 -6.02 9.18 13.61
N VAL A 167 -6.48 7.99 13.96
CA VAL A 167 -7.74 7.77 14.70
C VAL A 167 -7.41 7.03 15.99
N GLY A 168 -7.35 7.75 17.10
CA GLY A 168 -6.82 7.21 18.35
C GLY A 168 -5.33 6.84 18.20
N ASP A 169 -5.00 5.59 18.47
CA ASP A 169 -3.66 5.01 18.27
C ASP A 169 -3.51 4.27 16.92
N MET A 170 -4.56 4.29 16.08
CA MET A 170 -4.57 3.67 14.77
C MET A 170 -4.17 4.66 13.68
N ILE A 171 -3.31 4.23 12.77
CA ILE A 171 -2.86 4.99 11.61
C ILE A 171 -3.58 4.49 10.37
N LEU A 172 -4.36 5.36 9.71
CA LEU A 172 -4.97 5.07 8.42
C LEU A 172 -4.02 5.52 7.31
N PRO A 173 -3.50 4.60 6.48
CA PRO A 173 -2.61 4.95 5.39
C PRO A 173 -3.38 5.60 4.24
N PRO A 174 -2.84 6.62 3.57
CA PRO A 174 -3.44 7.14 2.34
C PRO A 174 -3.52 6.06 1.27
N VAL A 175 -4.47 6.23 0.36
CA VAL A 175 -4.72 5.30 -0.75
C VAL A 175 -4.39 5.99 -2.06
N ALA A 176 -3.48 5.39 -2.85
CA ALA A 176 -3.14 5.82 -4.20
C ALA A 176 -3.31 4.66 -5.18
N HIS A 177 -3.99 4.89 -6.30
CA HIS A 177 -4.20 3.89 -7.36
C HIS A 177 -4.68 2.52 -6.84
N GLY A 178 -5.53 2.52 -5.80
CA GLY A 178 -6.02 1.30 -5.18
C GLY A 178 -5.08 0.64 -4.17
N VAL A 179 -3.90 1.18 -3.91
CA VAL A 179 -2.89 0.70 -2.95
C VAL A 179 -2.95 1.52 -1.66
N LYS A 180 -2.94 0.85 -0.50
CA LYS A 180 -2.74 1.50 0.82
C LYS A 180 -1.26 1.70 1.06
N VAL A 181 -0.82 2.94 1.22
CA VAL A 181 0.61 3.30 1.24
C VAL A 181 1.00 3.91 2.58
N ILE A 182 2.06 3.41 3.18
CA ILE A 182 2.71 4.07 4.29
C ILE A 182 4.20 4.22 3.97
N SER A 183 4.75 5.40 4.20
CA SER A 183 6.16 5.68 4.01
C SER A 183 6.70 6.42 5.24
N ILE A 184 7.92 6.11 5.60
CA ILE A 184 8.62 6.83 6.66
C ILE A 184 8.72 8.33 6.35
N GLY A 185 8.81 8.69 5.06
CA GLY A 185 8.81 10.06 4.60
C GLY A 185 7.54 10.85 4.92
N MET A 186 6.42 10.20 5.20
CA MET A 186 5.17 10.87 5.58
C MET A 186 5.19 11.45 7.00
N PHE A 187 6.13 10.98 7.84
CA PHE A 187 6.31 11.40 9.23
C PHE A 187 7.47 12.39 9.41
N VAL A 188 8.22 12.65 8.36
CA VAL A 188 9.28 13.67 8.39
C VAL A 188 8.65 15.05 8.25
N PRO A 189 8.95 16.03 9.14
CA PRO A 189 8.40 17.37 9.05
C PRO A 189 8.77 18.03 7.72
N SER A 190 7.78 18.58 7.01
CA SER A 190 8.02 19.45 5.85
C SER A 190 8.54 20.80 6.36
N THR A 191 9.73 21.19 5.97
CA THR A 191 10.16 22.58 6.12
C THR A 191 9.35 23.42 5.12
N GLY A 192 8.55 24.35 5.65
CA GLY A 192 7.45 25.07 4.97
C GLY A 192 7.77 25.98 3.79
N SER A 193 8.57 25.54 2.85
CA SER A 193 8.88 26.28 1.63
C SER A 193 8.94 25.36 0.43
N GLY A 194 7.85 24.73 0.01
CA GLY A 194 7.69 24.14 -1.35
C GLY A 194 8.88 23.36 -1.99
N GLN A 195 10.00 23.30 -1.31
CA GLN A 195 11.21 22.59 -1.71
C GLN A 195 11.38 21.35 -0.87
N ALA A 196 11.95 20.32 -1.45
CA ALA A 196 12.21 18.98 -0.95
C ALA A 196 12.15 18.86 0.57
N ARG A 197 11.27 17.95 1.06
CA ARG A 197 11.18 17.56 2.48
C ARG A 197 12.58 17.51 3.08
N SER A 198 12.77 18.19 4.20
CA SER A 198 14.06 18.54 4.78
C SER A 198 15.10 17.45 4.61
N SER A 199 16.20 17.81 3.97
CA SER A 199 17.46 17.06 3.96
C SER A 199 18.16 17.06 5.34
N ALA A 200 17.44 17.43 6.41
CA ALA A 200 17.97 17.29 7.76
C ALA A 200 18.14 15.78 8.04
N PRO A 201 19.36 15.30 8.27
CA PRO A 201 19.59 13.89 8.54
C PRO A 201 18.89 13.52 9.85
N VAL A 202 17.75 12.85 9.75
CA VAL A 202 17.16 12.19 10.91
C VAL A 202 18.08 11.02 11.21
N SER A 203 18.78 11.08 12.36
CA SER A 203 19.66 9.99 12.78
C SER A 203 18.82 8.80 13.22
N TRP A 204 18.45 7.96 12.27
CA TRP A 204 17.79 6.68 12.52
C TRP A 204 18.79 5.69 13.12
N ARG A 205 18.81 5.58 14.44
CA ARG A 205 19.59 4.53 15.11
C ARG A 205 18.79 3.23 15.11
N GLY A 206 19.48 2.09 15.06
CA GLY A 206 18.88 0.75 14.95
C GLY A 206 17.64 0.49 15.82
N PRO A 207 17.66 0.81 17.15
CA PRO A 207 16.47 0.60 18.01
C PRO A 207 15.25 1.43 17.62
N LEU A 208 15.46 2.69 17.17
CA LEU A 208 14.37 3.55 16.71
C LEU A 208 13.76 3.00 15.41
N LEU A 209 14.60 2.56 14.51
CA LEU A 209 14.20 1.97 13.24
C LEU A 209 13.38 0.69 13.45
N HIS A 210 13.85 -0.20 14.32
CA HIS A 210 13.12 -1.44 14.68
C HIS A 210 11.72 -1.10 15.21
N ARG A 211 11.63 -0.15 16.14
CA ARG A 211 10.36 0.29 16.72
C ARG A 211 9.43 0.89 15.66
N THR A 212 9.96 1.71 14.75
CA THR A 212 9.16 2.32 13.68
C THR A 212 8.63 1.27 12.70
N MET A 213 9.47 0.31 12.31
CA MET A 213 9.04 -0.80 11.44
C MET A 213 7.99 -1.67 12.14
N GLN A 214 8.17 -1.96 13.43
CA GLN A 214 7.16 -2.66 14.21
C GLN A 214 5.84 -1.89 14.25
N GLN A 215 5.88 -0.56 14.49
CA GLN A 215 4.69 0.29 14.47
C GLN A 215 4.00 0.29 13.09
N PHE A 216 4.75 0.32 11.99
CA PHE A 216 4.15 0.23 10.65
C PHE A 216 3.43 -1.10 10.43
N LEU A 217 3.91 -2.17 11.01
CA LEU A 217 3.28 -3.48 10.90
C LEU A 217 2.11 -3.69 11.88
N THR A 218 2.07 -2.96 13.01
CA THR A 218 1.06 -3.15 14.07
C THR A 218 0.03 -2.03 14.17
N ASP A 219 0.44 -0.78 13.96
CA ASP A 219 -0.39 0.40 14.22
C ASP A 219 -1.05 0.96 12.95
N VAL A 220 -0.50 0.63 11.77
CA VAL A 220 -1.13 0.98 10.50
C VAL A 220 -2.26 0.00 10.18
N TYR A 221 -3.45 0.54 9.94
CA TYR A 221 -4.62 -0.24 9.57
C TYR A 221 -4.67 -0.49 8.07
N PHE A 222 -4.15 -1.63 7.65
CA PHE A 222 -4.26 -2.04 6.25
C PHE A 222 -5.59 -2.76 5.93
N GLY A 223 -6.33 -3.24 6.95
CA GLY A 223 -7.46 -4.13 6.75
C GLY A 223 -7.02 -5.50 6.22
N ASP A 224 -7.95 -6.22 5.62
CA ASP A 224 -7.65 -7.51 5.01
C ASP A 224 -6.91 -7.31 3.70
N LEU A 225 -5.65 -7.75 3.64
CA LEU A 225 -4.81 -7.68 2.46
C LEU A 225 -4.63 -9.04 1.81
N ASP A 226 -4.57 -9.04 0.48
CA ASP A 226 -4.05 -10.17 -0.30
C ASP A 226 -2.51 -10.15 -0.33
N VAL A 227 -1.93 -8.95 -0.49
CA VAL A 227 -0.48 -8.75 -0.61
C VAL A 227 -0.05 -7.51 0.17
N LEU A 228 1.02 -7.65 0.96
CA LEU A 228 1.79 -6.55 1.53
C LEU A 228 3.16 -6.49 0.87
N LEU A 229 3.46 -5.40 0.18
CA LEU A 229 4.78 -5.14 -0.40
C LEU A 229 5.60 -4.28 0.57
N LEU A 230 6.89 -4.57 0.69
CA LEU A 230 7.84 -3.82 1.50
C LEU A 230 8.98 -3.34 0.60
N ASP A 231 9.12 -2.04 0.42
CA ASP A 231 10.26 -1.45 -0.29
C ASP A 231 11.42 -1.24 0.69
N LEU A 232 12.44 -2.12 0.64
CA LEU A 232 13.57 -2.08 1.58
C LEU A 232 14.62 -1.06 1.13
N PRO A 233 15.41 -0.48 2.06
CA PRO A 233 16.60 0.26 1.65
C PRO A 233 17.59 -0.66 0.92
N PRO A 234 18.44 -0.08 0.07
CA PRO A 234 19.45 -0.85 -0.64
C PRO A 234 20.53 -1.42 0.31
N GLY A 235 21.06 -2.56 -0.06
CA GLY A 235 22.17 -3.21 0.67
C GLY A 235 21.69 -4.21 1.72
N THR A 236 22.60 -4.53 2.65
CA THR A 236 22.45 -5.58 3.67
C THR A 236 22.40 -5.01 5.09
N GLY A 237 21.90 -3.77 5.21
CA GLY A 237 21.93 -3.03 6.47
C GLY A 237 20.85 -3.44 7.49
N ASP A 238 20.82 -2.74 8.61
CA ASP A 238 19.98 -3.03 9.78
C ASP A 238 18.48 -3.14 9.47
N VAL A 239 17.97 -2.38 8.48
CA VAL A 239 16.54 -2.44 8.09
C VAL A 239 16.18 -3.79 7.52
N ALA A 240 17.01 -4.33 6.61
CA ALA A 240 16.77 -5.63 5.98
C ALA A 240 16.79 -6.75 7.03
N ILE A 241 17.75 -6.69 7.96
CA ILE A 241 17.86 -7.65 9.07
C ILE A 241 16.66 -7.52 10.01
N THR A 242 16.29 -6.31 10.40
CA THR A 242 15.14 -6.04 11.28
C THR A 242 13.84 -6.57 10.68
N LEU A 243 13.57 -6.27 9.42
CA LEU A 243 12.36 -6.75 8.75
C LEU A 243 12.38 -8.27 8.56
N GLY A 244 13.54 -8.86 8.28
CA GLY A 244 13.68 -10.31 8.25
C GLY A 244 13.34 -10.96 9.60
N GLN A 245 13.75 -10.36 10.71
CA GLN A 245 13.40 -10.84 12.06
C GLN A 245 11.92 -10.65 12.40
N LEU A 246 11.31 -9.54 11.98
CA LEU A 246 9.89 -9.27 12.21
C LEU A 246 8.98 -10.11 11.32
N LEU A 247 9.42 -10.44 10.10
CA LEU A 247 8.67 -11.14 9.06
C LEU A 247 9.49 -12.28 8.45
N PRO A 248 9.85 -13.32 9.23
CA PRO A 248 10.71 -14.41 8.75
C PRO A 248 10.05 -15.25 7.65
N ASN A 249 8.75 -15.19 7.52
CA ASN A 249 7.96 -15.87 6.49
C ASN A 249 7.77 -15.03 5.21
N ALA A 250 8.35 -13.82 5.13
CA ALA A 250 8.24 -13.01 3.94
C ALA A 250 8.96 -13.64 2.74
N GLU A 251 8.34 -13.49 1.57
CA GLU A 251 8.98 -13.75 0.28
C GLU A 251 9.86 -12.56 -0.11
N VAL A 252 10.97 -12.79 -0.81
CA VAL A 252 11.90 -11.71 -1.20
C VAL A 252 12.11 -11.72 -2.71
N ILE A 253 11.94 -10.55 -3.32
CA ILE A 253 12.33 -10.27 -4.71
C ILE A 253 13.62 -9.45 -4.67
N VAL A 254 14.66 -9.92 -5.40
CA VAL A 254 15.93 -9.21 -5.52
C VAL A 254 15.96 -8.44 -6.83
N VAL A 255 16.05 -7.11 -6.75
CA VAL A 255 16.16 -6.24 -7.95
C VAL A 255 17.63 -5.92 -8.21
N THR A 256 18.05 -6.12 -9.45
CA THR A 256 19.40 -5.79 -9.93
C THR A 256 19.33 -5.14 -11.31
N THR A 257 20.49 -4.68 -11.80
CA THR A 257 20.69 -4.23 -13.19
C THR A 257 21.71 -5.14 -13.88
N PRO A 258 21.86 -5.09 -15.21
CA PRO A 258 22.76 -5.97 -15.95
C PRO A 258 24.24 -5.92 -15.55
N GLN A 259 24.69 -4.80 -14.94
CA GLN A 259 26.10 -4.62 -14.62
C GLN A 259 26.59 -5.60 -13.55
N ALA A 260 27.73 -6.24 -13.77
CA ALA A 260 28.34 -7.22 -12.86
C ALA A 260 28.54 -6.68 -11.42
N ALA A 261 28.90 -5.40 -11.28
CA ALA A 261 29.04 -4.75 -9.97
C ALA A 261 27.70 -4.69 -9.20
N ALA A 262 26.56 -4.56 -9.88
CA ALA A 262 25.25 -4.60 -9.26
C ALA A 262 24.88 -6.04 -8.87
N ALA A 263 25.13 -7.01 -9.76
CA ALA A 263 24.83 -8.41 -9.55
C ALA A 263 25.52 -8.97 -8.29
N GLY A 264 26.82 -8.71 -8.10
CA GLY A 264 27.56 -9.22 -6.94
C GLY A 264 27.08 -8.66 -5.59
N VAL A 265 26.50 -7.45 -5.55
CA VAL A 265 25.95 -6.90 -4.31
C VAL A 265 24.49 -7.37 -4.10
N ALA A 266 23.74 -7.53 -5.20
CA ALA A 266 22.38 -8.06 -5.16
C ALA A 266 22.32 -9.50 -4.60
N GLU A 267 23.28 -10.35 -4.99
CA GLU A 267 23.45 -11.69 -4.42
C GLU A 267 23.56 -11.64 -2.88
N ARG A 268 24.41 -10.75 -2.35
CA ARG A 268 24.56 -10.60 -0.89
C ARG A 268 23.26 -10.23 -0.19
N SER A 269 22.43 -9.37 -0.79
CA SER A 269 21.13 -9.03 -0.23
C SER A 269 20.19 -10.24 -0.19
N GLY A 270 20.19 -11.08 -1.21
CA GLY A 270 19.45 -12.33 -1.22
C GLY A 270 19.95 -13.34 -0.17
N LEU A 271 21.26 -13.41 0.05
CA LEU A 271 21.83 -14.28 1.11
C LEU A 271 21.48 -13.80 2.51
N VAL A 272 21.48 -12.48 2.77
CA VAL A 272 21.03 -11.92 4.07
C VAL A 272 19.56 -12.22 4.31
N ALA A 273 18.71 -12.11 3.29
CA ALA A 273 17.30 -12.47 3.42
C ALA A 273 17.12 -13.94 3.85
N ARG A 274 17.88 -14.87 3.25
CA ARG A 274 17.87 -16.28 3.65
C ARG A 274 18.38 -16.52 5.08
N GLN A 275 19.43 -15.80 5.49
CA GLN A 275 19.97 -15.87 6.85
C GLN A 275 18.97 -15.43 7.92
N THR A 276 18.04 -14.54 7.57
CA THR A 276 16.95 -14.08 8.45
C THR A 276 15.67 -14.93 8.35
N GLY A 277 15.73 -16.06 7.64
CA GLY A 277 14.61 -17.02 7.51
C GLY A 277 13.65 -16.75 6.34
N GLN A 278 13.88 -15.71 5.56
CA GLN A 278 13.03 -15.32 4.44
C GLN A 278 13.30 -16.21 3.20
N THR A 279 12.30 -16.30 2.32
CA THR A 279 12.39 -17.09 1.09
C THR A 279 12.62 -16.18 -0.11
N VAL A 280 13.80 -16.25 -0.75
CA VAL A 280 14.03 -15.55 -2.02
C VAL A 280 13.26 -16.26 -3.12
N ILE A 281 12.29 -15.57 -3.74
CA ILE A 281 11.41 -16.16 -4.76
C ILE A 281 11.85 -15.89 -6.19
N GLY A 282 12.78 -14.96 -6.38
CA GLY A 282 13.36 -14.69 -7.69
C GLY A 282 14.05 -13.34 -7.81
N VAL A 283 14.55 -13.09 -8.99
CA VAL A 283 15.30 -11.90 -9.37
C VAL A 283 14.53 -11.11 -10.42
N VAL A 284 14.55 -9.80 -10.32
CA VAL A 284 14.10 -8.86 -11.37
C VAL A 284 15.32 -8.15 -11.91
N GLU A 285 15.61 -8.32 -13.19
CA GLU A 285 16.64 -7.58 -13.90
C GLU A 285 16.02 -6.33 -14.51
N ASN A 286 16.31 -5.17 -13.93
CA ASN A 286 15.78 -3.88 -14.38
C ASN A 286 16.79 -3.14 -15.24
N MET A 287 16.33 -2.19 -16.06
CA MET A 287 17.11 -1.36 -16.95
C MET A 287 17.91 -2.18 -17.98
N THR A 288 17.30 -3.24 -18.52
CA THR A 288 17.95 -4.06 -19.55
C THR A 288 18.01 -3.35 -20.89
N GLY A 289 18.97 -3.75 -21.73
CA GLY A 289 19.14 -3.24 -23.08
C GLY A 289 20.00 -1.97 -23.17
N GLY A 290 20.13 -1.46 -24.39
CA GLY A 290 20.94 -0.28 -24.69
C GLY A 290 22.37 -0.40 -24.18
N VAL A 291 22.85 0.62 -23.50
CA VAL A 291 24.22 0.70 -22.96
C VAL A 291 24.45 -0.22 -21.73
N PHE A 292 23.39 -0.74 -21.12
CA PHE A 292 23.50 -1.59 -19.93
C PHE A 292 23.59 -3.09 -20.26
N GLY A 293 23.18 -3.50 -21.47
CA GLY A 293 23.17 -4.91 -21.87
C GLY A 293 22.14 -5.76 -21.13
N SER A 294 22.48 -7.02 -20.86
CA SER A 294 21.63 -7.99 -20.12
C SER A 294 22.50 -9.08 -19.49
N GLY A 295 21.94 -9.85 -18.54
CA GLY A 295 22.56 -11.07 -18.00
C GLY A 295 23.02 -10.99 -16.56
N GLY A 296 23.12 -9.79 -15.95
CA GLY A 296 23.45 -9.68 -14.52
C GLY A 296 22.40 -10.32 -13.62
N GLY A 297 21.11 -10.24 -14.03
CA GLY A 297 20.02 -10.93 -13.35
C GLY A 297 20.14 -12.45 -13.41
N ASP A 298 20.60 -13.00 -14.54
CA ASP A 298 20.83 -14.44 -14.69
C ASP A 298 21.94 -14.94 -13.76
N GLU A 299 23.03 -14.17 -13.61
CA GLU A 299 24.09 -14.50 -12.68
C GLU A 299 23.61 -14.56 -11.23
N VAL A 300 22.84 -13.54 -10.80
CA VAL A 300 22.26 -13.50 -9.45
C VAL A 300 21.28 -14.66 -9.25
N ALA A 301 20.38 -14.89 -10.20
CA ALA A 301 19.40 -15.95 -10.17
C ALA A 301 20.06 -17.33 -10.05
N LYS A 302 21.11 -17.58 -10.84
CA LYS A 302 21.88 -18.81 -10.78
C LYS A 302 22.56 -19.03 -9.43
N ARG A 303 23.18 -17.98 -8.85
CA ARG A 303 23.88 -18.08 -7.55
C ARG A 303 22.91 -18.24 -6.38
N LEU A 304 21.72 -17.64 -6.49
CA LEU A 304 20.65 -17.78 -5.51
C LEU A 304 19.74 -18.98 -5.80
N GLU A 305 19.98 -19.75 -6.87
CA GLU A 305 19.16 -20.91 -7.26
C GLU A 305 17.66 -20.57 -7.33
N VAL A 306 17.32 -19.43 -7.98
CA VAL A 306 15.97 -18.93 -8.13
C VAL A 306 15.71 -18.48 -9.57
N PRO A 307 14.46 -18.35 -10.03
CA PRO A 307 14.18 -17.87 -11.38
C PRO A 307 14.43 -16.36 -11.53
N VAL A 308 14.68 -15.91 -12.76
CA VAL A 308 14.47 -14.53 -13.17
C VAL A 308 12.98 -14.34 -13.42
N LEU A 309 12.31 -13.49 -12.59
CA LEU A 309 10.86 -13.24 -12.65
C LEU A 309 10.50 -12.30 -13.79
N ALA A 310 11.34 -11.30 -14.05
CA ALA A 310 11.16 -10.35 -15.14
C ALA A 310 12.48 -9.73 -15.58
N ARG A 311 12.53 -9.34 -16.86
CA ARG A 311 13.53 -8.44 -17.41
C ARG A 311 12.83 -7.19 -17.91
N ILE A 312 13.13 -6.07 -17.29
CA ILE A 312 12.44 -4.79 -17.53
C ILE A 312 13.42 -3.91 -18.34
N PRO A 313 13.10 -3.57 -19.58
CA PRO A 313 13.93 -2.69 -20.38
C PRO A 313 14.05 -1.29 -19.74
N LEU A 314 15.16 -0.60 -20.01
CA LEU A 314 15.28 0.81 -19.69
C LEU A 314 14.25 1.59 -20.51
N SER A 315 13.37 2.35 -19.85
CA SER A 315 12.29 3.09 -20.50
C SER A 315 12.23 4.53 -20.00
N GLY A 316 12.24 5.46 -20.95
CA GLY A 316 11.96 6.87 -20.68
C GLY A 316 10.51 7.11 -20.29
N ALA A 317 9.58 6.29 -20.79
CA ALA A 317 8.16 6.40 -20.46
C ALA A 317 7.89 6.06 -18.98
N VAL A 318 8.49 4.98 -18.46
CA VAL A 318 8.39 4.61 -17.04
C VAL A 318 9.03 5.67 -16.15
N THR A 319 10.16 6.26 -16.56
CA THR A 319 10.79 7.37 -15.82
C THR A 319 9.88 8.59 -15.77
N ALA A 320 9.37 9.03 -16.92
CA ALA A 320 8.50 10.20 -17.00
C ALA A 320 7.17 9.98 -16.23
N ALA A 321 6.62 8.78 -16.27
CA ALA A 321 5.43 8.40 -15.51
C ALA A 321 5.67 8.49 -13.99
N GLY A 322 6.79 7.96 -13.51
CA GLY A 322 7.20 8.05 -12.10
C GLY A 322 7.43 9.49 -11.63
N ASP A 323 8.07 10.32 -12.46
CA ASP A 323 8.28 11.76 -12.18
C ASP A 323 6.95 12.54 -12.14
N ALA A 324 5.97 12.11 -12.94
CA ALA A 324 4.62 12.69 -12.95
C ALA A 324 3.70 12.14 -11.84
N GLY A 325 4.14 11.16 -11.05
CA GLY A 325 3.29 10.49 -10.05
C GLY A 325 2.13 9.69 -10.65
N ALA A 326 2.29 9.22 -11.89
CA ALA A 326 1.28 8.49 -12.65
C ALA A 326 1.85 7.13 -13.10
N PRO A 327 1.64 6.04 -12.34
CA PRO A 327 2.24 4.74 -12.61
C PRO A 327 2.04 4.25 -14.04
N ALA A 328 3.14 3.84 -14.68
CA ALA A 328 3.19 3.48 -16.10
C ALA A 328 2.32 2.26 -16.44
N VAL A 329 2.12 1.34 -15.49
CA VAL A 329 1.28 0.14 -15.66
C VAL A 329 -0.21 0.44 -15.81
N LEU A 330 -0.65 1.66 -15.52
CA LEU A 330 -2.03 2.14 -15.75
C LEU A 330 -2.20 2.83 -17.11
N GLY A 331 -1.11 3.12 -17.79
CA GLY A 331 -1.10 3.75 -19.11
C GLY A 331 -1.32 2.75 -20.25
N GLU A 332 -1.16 3.24 -21.48
CA GLU A 332 -1.22 2.41 -22.67
C GLU A 332 -0.09 1.35 -22.66
N PRO A 333 -0.39 0.07 -22.92
CA PRO A 333 0.59 -1.03 -22.82
C PRO A 333 1.56 -1.11 -24.00
N THR A 334 1.83 0.01 -24.67
CA THR A 334 2.73 0.08 -25.83
C THR A 334 4.21 0.08 -25.45
N ASP A 335 4.54 0.45 -24.20
CA ASP A 335 5.91 0.44 -23.69
C ASP A 335 6.31 -0.94 -23.19
N ALA A 336 7.46 -1.46 -23.67
CA ALA A 336 7.94 -2.79 -23.32
C ALA A 336 8.25 -2.96 -21.82
N ALA A 337 8.67 -1.90 -21.12
CA ALA A 337 8.93 -1.95 -19.69
C ALA A 337 7.62 -2.02 -18.89
N SER A 338 6.60 -1.24 -19.27
CA SER A 338 5.26 -1.29 -18.67
C SER A 338 4.63 -2.68 -18.86
N ALA A 339 4.78 -3.27 -20.04
CA ALA A 339 4.34 -4.65 -20.31
C ALA A 339 5.08 -5.68 -19.45
N ALA A 340 6.39 -5.54 -19.27
CA ALA A 340 7.18 -6.43 -18.41
C ALA A 340 6.82 -6.31 -16.92
N LEU A 341 6.53 -5.09 -16.44
CA LEU A 341 6.04 -4.83 -15.08
C LEU A 341 4.64 -5.43 -14.86
N SER A 342 3.77 -5.31 -15.85
CA SER A 342 2.45 -5.95 -15.81
C SER A 342 2.57 -7.48 -15.79
N ALA A 343 3.43 -8.08 -16.63
CA ALA A 343 3.67 -9.51 -16.63
C ALA A 343 4.27 -10.01 -15.30
N LEU A 344 5.15 -9.23 -14.65
CA LEU A 344 5.63 -9.53 -13.31
C LEU A 344 4.47 -9.64 -12.30
N ALA A 345 3.50 -8.73 -12.38
CA ALA A 345 2.31 -8.80 -11.52
C ALA A 345 1.47 -10.06 -11.78
N ASP A 346 1.38 -10.55 -13.02
CA ASP A 346 0.70 -11.82 -13.33
C ASP A 346 1.42 -13.01 -12.68
N VAL A 347 2.75 -13.05 -12.76
CA VAL A 347 3.57 -14.07 -12.10
C VAL A 347 3.35 -14.06 -10.59
N ILE A 348 3.31 -12.89 -9.97
CA ILE A 348 3.10 -12.76 -8.53
C ILE A 348 1.67 -13.11 -8.13
N ALA A 349 0.66 -12.66 -8.88
CA ALA A 349 -0.74 -12.95 -8.61
C ALA A 349 -1.07 -14.44 -8.71
N ALA A 350 -0.45 -15.16 -9.65
CA ALA A 350 -0.65 -16.60 -9.87
C ALA A 350 -0.05 -17.48 -8.75
N ARG A 351 0.82 -16.95 -7.89
CA ARG A 351 1.43 -17.72 -6.81
C ARG A 351 0.40 -18.06 -5.73
N PRO A 352 0.45 -19.28 -5.13
CA PRO A 352 -0.49 -19.70 -4.08
C PRO A 352 -0.48 -18.73 -2.90
N ARG A 353 -1.65 -18.48 -2.30
CA ARG A 353 -1.82 -17.62 -1.14
C ARG A 353 -1.68 -18.42 0.16
N GLY A 354 -1.03 -17.82 1.15
CA GLY A 354 -1.11 -18.22 2.55
C GLY A 354 -0.73 -19.68 2.83
N LEU A 355 -1.67 -20.42 3.40
CA LEU A 355 -1.48 -21.79 3.91
C LEU A 355 -1.50 -22.86 2.81
N ALA A 356 -1.73 -22.53 1.55
CA ALA A 356 -1.75 -23.48 0.47
C ALA A 356 -0.40 -24.22 0.36
N GLY A 357 -0.43 -25.55 0.55
CA GLY A 357 0.78 -26.39 0.54
C GLY A 357 1.53 -26.49 1.88
N ARG A 358 1.03 -25.90 2.97
CA ARG A 358 1.56 -26.10 4.32
C ARG A 358 0.82 -27.22 5.02
N SER A 359 1.56 -28.09 5.73
CA SER A 359 0.95 -29.09 6.62
C SER A 359 0.20 -28.37 7.74
N LEU A 360 -1.03 -28.78 8.00
CA LEU A 360 -1.86 -28.29 9.10
C LEU A 360 -1.61 -29.08 10.41
N LEU A 361 -0.44 -29.69 10.55
CA LEU A 361 -0.02 -30.42 11.74
C LEU A 361 0.89 -29.57 12.60
#